data_e58378ef19ef02d2668b891a50c37880
#
_entry.id   e58378ef19ef02d2668b891a50c37880
#
_cell.length_a   1.000
_cell.length_b   1.000
_cell.length_c   1.000
_cell.angle_alpha   90.00
_cell.angle_beta   90.00
_cell.angle_gamma   90.00
#
_symmetry.space_group_name_H-M   'P 1'
#
loop_
_entity.id
_entity.type
_entity.pdbx_description
1 polymer ?
#
loop_
_entity_poly.entity_id
_entity_poly.type
_entity_poly.pdbx_seq_one_letter_code
_entity_poly.pdbx_strand_id
1 'polypeptide(L)'
;MTETLSPSRRGQATPQPDAHPPDARPGFEVYDPEFEAVLGRYARLALVAETDAHEGPVYVRGEDALYFTTVPRAPGGPARGAPRAVIKRLALNGLNLPATPARLSTVPAPVYMPNGMTLGQDGRLVVCEQGTRSEPARISRVDPATGRVETLVDGWGGLSLNSPNDVVVRRDGTIWFTDPSYGYLQGFRPEPQVGDYVYRFDPGSGRLSVVADSFCKPNGLAFSPDERTLYVTDSGANAEPGSYHVDRPHHVVAFDVLDSRHLGPGRLFAVTTPGFPDGITVDRGGRVYASASSGVQVYSRAGDLIGQIRLPGTVNFTFGGPGGQVLFITTDTAVWAAVLATTGAGQSDG
;
A
#
# COMPACT_ATOMS: atom_id res chain seq x y z
N MET A 1 -40.44 -44.67 57.29
CA MET A 1 -39.61 -45.36 56.24
C MET A 1 -39.68 -44.51 54.97
N THR A 2 -38.69 -43.69 54.82
CA THR A 2 -38.53 -42.81 53.63
C THR A 2 -37.10 -42.95 53.15
N GLU A 3 -36.94 -43.69 52.03
CA GLU A 3 -35.67 -43.86 51.36
C GLU A 3 -35.32 -42.59 50.58
N THR A 4 -34.15 -42.03 50.86
CA THR A 4 -33.54 -40.91 50.17
C THR A 4 -32.66 -41.45 49.02
N LEU A 5 -33.06 -41.21 47.79
CA LEU A 5 -32.22 -41.46 46.62
C LEU A 5 -31.18 -40.40 46.46
N SER A 6 -29.91 -40.80 46.41
CA SER A 6 -28.74 -39.99 46.12
C SER A 6 -28.60 -39.69 44.61
N PRO A 7 -28.30 -38.46 44.16
CA PRO A 7 -28.10 -38.21 42.75
C PRO A 7 -26.68 -38.60 42.28
N SER A 8 -26.62 -39.41 41.23
CA SER A 8 -25.39 -39.78 40.54
C SER A 8 -24.67 -38.56 39.96
N ARG A 9 -23.39 -38.39 40.26
CA ARG A 9 -22.49 -37.44 39.62
C ARG A 9 -22.29 -37.82 38.15
N ARG A 10 -22.80 -37.02 37.21
CA ARG A 10 -22.39 -37.05 35.84
C ARG A 10 -21.00 -36.39 35.75
N GLY A 11 -20.01 -37.13 35.24
CA GLY A 11 -18.67 -36.61 34.94
C GLY A 11 -18.77 -35.47 33.93
N GLN A 12 -18.26 -34.32 34.31
CA GLN A 12 -17.99 -33.24 33.34
C GLN A 12 -16.82 -33.67 32.46
N ALA A 13 -17.09 -33.88 31.19
CA ALA A 13 -16.04 -33.96 30.17
C ALA A 13 -15.33 -32.60 30.10
N THR A 14 -14.03 -32.57 30.34
CA THR A 14 -13.16 -31.44 30.09
C THR A 14 -13.21 -31.15 28.58
N PRO A 15 -13.40 -29.89 28.14
CA PRO A 15 -13.27 -29.54 26.73
C PRO A 15 -11.83 -29.86 26.30
N GLN A 16 -11.67 -30.71 25.29
CA GLN A 16 -10.40 -30.83 24.59
C GLN A 16 -10.13 -29.47 23.91
N PRO A 17 -8.89 -28.96 23.92
CA PRO A 17 -8.56 -27.79 23.13
C PRO A 17 -8.85 -28.11 21.68
N ASP A 18 -9.58 -27.20 21.02
CA ASP A 18 -9.94 -27.29 19.62
C ASP A 18 -8.68 -27.63 18.79
N ALA A 19 -8.70 -28.80 18.20
CA ALA A 19 -7.70 -29.18 17.21
C ALA A 19 -7.90 -28.25 16.02
N HIS A 20 -6.96 -27.35 15.78
CA HIS A 20 -6.90 -26.58 14.56
C HIS A 20 -6.96 -27.55 13.36
N PRO A 21 -7.74 -27.25 12.32
CA PRO A 21 -7.75 -28.09 11.14
C PRO A 21 -6.31 -28.23 10.60
N PRO A 22 -5.93 -29.42 10.10
CA PRO A 22 -4.54 -29.75 9.71
C PRO A 22 -3.95 -28.86 8.59
N ASP A 23 -4.74 -27.94 8.02
CA ASP A 23 -4.35 -27.01 6.96
C ASP A 23 -4.27 -25.53 7.41
N ALA A 24 -4.32 -25.23 8.69
CA ALA A 24 -4.21 -23.84 9.17
C ALA A 24 -2.81 -23.29 8.87
N ARG A 25 -2.70 -22.41 7.89
CA ARG A 25 -1.48 -21.65 7.57
C ARG A 25 -1.46 -20.40 8.45
N PRO A 26 -0.59 -20.29 9.46
CA PRO A 26 -0.57 -19.14 10.36
C PRO A 26 -0.43 -17.84 9.57
N GLY A 27 -1.30 -16.86 9.87
CA GLY A 27 -1.32 -15.57 9.21
C GLY A 27 -2.17 -15.51 7.93
N PHE A 28 -2.87 -16.58 7.54
CA PHE A 28 -3.75 -16.58 6.37
C PHE A 28 -5.15 -17.08 6.72
N GLU A 29 -6.18 -16.41 6.20
CA GLU A 29 -7.57 -16.84 6.30
C GLU A 29 -8.15 -17.00 4.90
N VAL A 30 -8.70 -18.18 4.63
CA VAL A 30 -9.31 -18.55 3.35
C VAL A 30 -10.82 -18.45 3.46
N TYR A 31 -11.44 -17.69 2.57
CA TYR A 31 -12.89 -17.55 2.48
C TYR A 31 -13.45 -18.20 1.21
N ASP A 32 -12.63 -18.30 0.16
CA ASP A 32 -12.98 -18.93 -1.10
C ASP A 32 -11.81 -19.81 -1.60
N PRO A 33 -12.10 -20.96 -2.28
CA PRO A 33 -11.07 -21.83 -2.85
C PRO A 33 -10.10 -21.14 -3.82
N GLU A 34 -10.47 -20.02 -4.43
CA GLU A 34 -9.57 -19.23 -5.27
C GLU A 34 -8.35 -18.73 -4.49
N PHE A 35 -8.52 -18.40 -3.21
CA PHE A 35 -7.40 -17.94 -2.38
C PHE A 35 -6.40 -19.06 -2.09
N GLU A 36 -6.83 -20.33 -2.06
CA GLU A 36 -5.91 -21.47 -1.94
C GLU A 36 -4.91 -21.51 -3.11
N ALA A 37 -5.35 -21.15 -4.31
CA ALA A 37 -4.47 -21.06 -5.48
C ALA A 37 -3.47 -19.89 -5.35
N VAL A 38 -3.86 -18.80 -4.70
CA VAL A 38 -2.95 -17.68 -4.38
C VAL A 38 -1.88 -18.10 -3.39
N LEU A 39 -2.28 -18.83 -2.35
CA LEU A 39 -1.36 -19.27 -1.30
C LEU A 39 -0.40 -20.35 -1.82
N GLY A 40 -0.89 -21.31 -2.58
CA GLY A 40 -0.10 -22.46 -3.02
C GLY A 40 0.38 -23.32 -1.83
N ARG A 41 1.33 -24.20 -2.10
CA ARG A 41 1.81 -25.19 -1.11
C ARG A 41 2.70 -24.58 -0.02
N TYR A 42 3.43 -23.53 -0.34
CA TYR A 42 4.52 -22.99 0.49
C TYR A 42 4.25 -21.60 1.05
N ALA A 43 2.97 -21.19 1.10
CA ALA A 43 2.59 -19.89 1.67
C ALA A 43 3.12 -19.76 3.10
N ARG A 44 3.77 -18.64 3.37
CA ARG A 44 4.25 -18.29 4.70
C ARG A 44 4.34 -16.79 4.86
N LEU A 45 4.08 -16.32 6.07
CA LEU A 45 4.25 -14.94 6.50
C LEU A 45 5.45 -14.88 7.46
N ALA A 46 6.40 -14.00 7.21
CA ALA A 46 7.59 -13.87 8.03
C ALA A 46 8.03 -12.41 8.18
N LEU A 47 8.59 -12.07 9.34
CA LEU A 47 9.25 -10.80 9.59
C LEU A 47 10.56 -10.75 8.79
N VAL A 48 10.79 -9.67 8.07
CA VAL A 48 12.03 -9.40 7.32
C VAL A 48 12.96 -8.49 8.13
N ALA A 49 12.43 -7.36 8.62
CA ALA A 49 13.19 -6.40 9.40
C ALA A 49 12.28 -5.58 10.31
N GLU A 50 12.68 -5.38 11.56
CA GLU A 50 12.11 -4.34 12.42
C GLU A 50 12.74 -3.01 12.06
N THR A 51 11.92 -2.09 11.58
CA THR A 51 12.35 -0.75 11.16
C THR A 51 11.13 0.13 10.96
N ASP A 52 11.33 1.42 11.03
CA ASP A 52 10.41 2.45 10.61
C ASP A 52 10.15 2.31 9.10
N ALA A 53 9.03 1.69 8.71
CA ALA A 53 8.64 1.37 7.33
C ALA A 53 7.15 1.66 7.14
N HIS A 54 6.82 2.71 6.40
CA HIS A 54 5.47 3.22 6.26
C HIS A 54 4.92 2.98 4.85
N GLU A 55 5.31 3.80 3.88
CA GLU A 55 4.69 3.90 2.58
C GLU A 55 5.62 3.57 1.42
N GLY A 56 5.03 3.47 0.21
CA GLY A 56 5.70 3.37 -1.06
C GLY A 56 6.72 2.25 -1.19
N PRO A 57 6.45 1.01 -0.75
CA PRO A 57 7.41 -0.07 -0.92
C PRO A 57 7.62 -0.38 -2.40
N VAL A 58 8.90 -0.41 -2.83
CA VAL A 58 9.33 -0.70 -4.21
C VAL A 58 10.46 -1.71 -4.18
N TYR A 59 10.27 -2.85 -4.83
CA TYR A 59 11.34 -3.84 -5.00
C TYR A 59 12.10 -3.61 -6.29
N VAL A 60 13.41 -3.41 -6.18
CA VAL A 60 14.33 -3.25 -7.31
C VAL A 60 15.09 -4.55 -7.53
N ARG A 61 14.66 -5.30 -8.55
CA ARG A 61 15.17 -6.65 -8.85
C ARG A 61 16.69 -6.67 -9.09
N GLY A 62 17.21 -5.71 -9.88
CA GLY A 62 18.64 -5.63 -10.19
C GLY A 62 19.57 -5.40 -9.00
N GLU A 63 19.02 -4.91 -7.89
CA GLU A 63 19.73 -4.66 -6.65
C GLU A 63 19.41 -5.65 -5.54
N ASP A 64 18.40 -6.51 -5.74
CA ASP A 64 17.78 -7.33 -4.69
C ASP A 64 17.52 -6.52 -3.42
N ALA A 65 16.84 -5.38 -3.58
CA ALA A 65 16.59 -4.44 -2.52
C ALA A 65 15.14 -3.93 -2.53
N LEU A 66 14.63 -3.68 -1.34
CA LEU A 66 13.35 -3.02 -1.12
C LEU A 66 13.61 -1.57 -0.69
N TYR A 67 12.97 -0.63 -1.37
CA TYR A 67 12.91 0.78 -0.99
C TYR A 67 11.53 1.06 -0.38
N PHE A 68 11.48 1.95 0.61
CA PHE A 68 10.23 2.39 1.25
C PHE A 68 10.45 3.72 1.97
N THR A 69 9.37 4.42 2.28
CA THR A 69 9.39 5.66 3.05
C THR A 69 9.09 5.39 4.52
N THR A 70 9.52 6.30 5.38
CA THR A 70 9.34 6.18 6.84
C THR A 70 8.12 6.93 7.31
N VAL A 71 7.64 6.58 8.50
CA VAL A 71 6.59 7.34 9.20
C VAL A 71 7.01 8.80 9.36
N PRO A 72 6.13 9.77 9.05
CA PRO A 72 6.39 11.18 9.33
C PRO A 72 6.63 11.43 10.82
N ARG A 73 7.81 11.93 11.17
CA ARG A 73 8.16 12.20 12.57
C ARG A 73 8.53 13.67 12.75
N ALA A 74 7.95 14.29 13.80
CA ALA A 74 8.42 15.58 14.24
C ALA A 74 9.90 15.49 14.67
N PRO A 75 10.74 16.50 14.36
CA PRO A 75 12.10 16.55 14.88
C PRO A 75 12.10 16.46 16.40
N GLY A 76 12.93 15.59 16.97
CA GLY A 76 13.09 15.48 18.43
C GLY A 76 13.65 16.76 19.05
N GLY A 77 13.17 17.12 20.25
CA GLY A 77 13.65 18.27 21.00
C GLY A 77 12.78 19.53 20.87
N PRO A 78 13.23 20.68 21.44
CA PRO A 78 12.45 21.92 21.46
C PRO A 78 12.34 22.62 20.08
N ALA A 79 13.01 22.13 19.04
CA ALA A 79 12.86 22.61 17.68
C ALA A 79 11.49 22.18 17.15
N ARG A 80 10.54 23.10 17.14
CA ARG A 80 9.25 22.97 16.44
C ARG A 80 9.50 23.01 14.93
N GLY A 81 9.99 21.90 14.36
CA GLY A 81 10.18 21.75 12.92
C GLY A 81 9.00 20.99 12.27
N ALA A 82 8.87 21.14 10.94
CA ALA A 82 7.98 20.30 10.16
C ALA A 82 8.35 18.81 10.34
N PRO A 83 7.39 17.88 10.29
CA PRO A 83 7.68 16.46 10.33
C PRO A 83 8.61 16.08 9.16
N ARG A 84 9.36 15.01 9.32
CA ARG A 84 10.28 14.49 8.30
C ARG A 84 10.03 13.03 8.06
N ALA A 85 10.02 12.63 6.80
CA ALA A 85 10.13 11.27 6.33
C ALA A 85 11.36 11.16 5.42
N VAL A 86 11.90 9.97 5.28
CA VAL A 86 13.05 9.68 4.42
C VAL A 86 12.78 8.41 3.61
N ILE A 87 13.55 8.22 2.55
CA ILE A 87 13.54 6.96 1.80
C ILE A 87 14.62 6.05 2.39
N LYS A 88 14.23 4.83 2.76
CA LYS A 88 15.15 3.78 3.20
C LYS A 88 15.34 2.72 2.11
N ARG A 89 16.48 2.05 2.15
CA ARG A 89 16.84 0.92 1.32
C ARG A 89 17.20 -0.27 2.20
N LEU A 90 16.53 -1.39 1.98
CA LEU A 90 16.74 -2.66 2.64
C LEU A 90 17.32 -3.66 1.64
N ALA A 91 18.61 -3.99 1.75
CA ALA A 91 19.23 -5.01 0.90
C ALA A 91 18.83 -6.41 1.41
N LEU A 92 18.26 -7.24 0.53
CA LEU A 92 17.66 -8.53 0.89
C LEU A 92 18.65 -9.69 0.80
N ASN A 93 19.68 -9.60 -0.06
CA ASN A 93 20.77 -10.58 -0.21
C ASN A 93 20.28 -12.03 -0.45
N GLY A 94 19.33 -12.19 -1.37
CA GLY A 94 18.70 -13.50 -1.62
C GLY A 94 17.84 -13.92 -0.43
N LEU A 95 16.67 -13.33 -0.28
CA LEU A 95 15.77 -13.49 0.86
C LEU A 95 15.61 -14.93 1.33
N ASN A 96 16.42 -15.36 2.30
CA ASN A 96 16.23 -16.58 3.07
C ASN A 96 15.42 -16.24 4.32
N LEU A 97 14.22 -16.79 4.43
CA LEU A 97 13.36 -16.57 5.61
C LEU A 97 13.55 -17.73 6.63
N PRO A 98 13.76 -17.44 7.93
CA PRO A 98 13.84 -16.10 8.53
C PRO A 98 15.06 -15.33 8.02
N ALA A 99 14.88 -14.04 7.80
CA ALA A 99 15.88 -13.21 7.15
C ALA A 99 17.21 -13.18 7.95
N THR A 100 18.32 -13.37 7.25
CA THR A 100 19.64 -12.91 7.75
C THR A 100 19.56 -11.40 7.93
N PRO A 101 20.29 -10.78 8.89
CA PRO A 101 20.19 -9.34 9.14
C PRO A 101 20.36 -8.55 7.84
N ALA A 102 19.26 -7.97 7.40
CA ALA A 102 19.22 -7.18 6.19
C ALA A 102 19.97 -5.85 6.44
N ARG A 103 20.71 -5.37 5.43
CA ARG A 103 21.42 -4.10 5.55
C ARG A 103 20.47 -2.96 5.23
N LEU A 104 20.14 -2.17 6.25
CA LEU A 104 19.31 -0.97 6.13
C LEU A 104 20.21 0.25 5.93
N SER A 105 19.82 1.10 4.96
CA SER A 105 20.46 2.40 4.72
C SER A 105 19.42 3.46 4.37
N THR A 106 19.79 4.74 4.50
CA THR A 106 18.96 5.87 4.06
C THR A 106 19.47 6.35 2.71
N VAL A 107 18.55 6.59 1.77
CA VAL A 107 18.87 7.21 0.48
C VAL A 107 19.21 8.69 0.73
N PRO A 108 20.38 9.18 0.30
CA PRO A 108 20.81 10.56 0.59
C PRO A 108 20.19 11.59 -0.35
N ALA A 109 18.86 11.53 -0.54
CA ALA A 109 18.11 12.41 -1.44
C ALA A 109 17.42 13.54 -0.68
N PRO A 110 17.50 14.81 -1.15
CA PRO A 110 16.80 15.95 -0.56
C PRO A 110 15.32 15.95 -0.96
N VAL A 111 14.56 15.03 -0.37
CA VAL A 111 13.12 14.88 -0.58
C VAL A 111 12.32 15.46 0.59
N TYR A 112 11.13 15.98 0.30
CA TYR A 112 10.29 16.69 1.27
C TYR A 112 9.04 15.88 1.59
N MET A 113 9.05 15.16 2.72
CA MET A 113 7.94 14.30 3.14
C MET A 113 7.57 13.27 2.06
N PRO A 114 8.51 12.41 1.62
CA PRO A 114 8.21 11.36 0.67
C PRO A 114 7.17 10.39 1.26
N ASN A 115 6.25 9.93 0.40
CA ASN A 115 5.17 9.00 0.73
C ASN A 115 5.18 7.84 -0.26
N GLY A 116 4.15 7.65 -1.09
CA GLY A 116 4.11 6.61 -2.09
C GLY A 116 5.22 6.74 -3.14
N MET A 117 5.69 5.61 -3.62
CA MET A 117 6.73 5.52 -4.64
C MET A 117 6.47 4.38 -5.60
N THR A 118 7.02 4.50 -6.81
CA THR A 118 7.09 3.40 -7.79
C THR A 118 8.40 3.45 -8.56
N LEU A 119 8.71 2.40 -9.32
CA LEU A 119 9.87 2.37 -10.21
C LEU A 119 9.51 2.97 -11.57
N GLY A 120 10.26 3.98 -11.99
CA GLY A 120 10.18 4.51 -13.35
C GLY A 120 10.79 3.56 -14.39
N GLN A 121 10.43 3.74 -15.64
CA GLN A 121 10.96 2.92 -16.75
C GLN A 121 12.48 3.04 -16.94
N ASP A 122 13.07 4.10 -16.43
CA ASP A 122 14.51 4.37 -16.45
C ASP A 122 15.26 3.84 -15.21
N GLY A 123 14.57 3.06 -14.36
CA GLY A 123 15.13 2.47 -13.14
C GLY A 123 15.27 3.43 -11.96
N ARG A 124 14.86 4.69 -12.11
CA ARG A 124 14.82 5.66 -10.99
C ARG A 124 13.47 5.57 -10.25
N LEU A 125 13.47 5.97 -8.99
CA LEU A 125 12.23 6.04 -8.21
C LEU A 125 11.40 7.26 -8.64
N VAL A 126 10.10 7.07 -8.86
CA VAL A 126 9.12 8.15 -8.96
C VAL A 126 8.46 8.28 -7.60
N VAL A 127 8.51 9.47 -7.01
CA VAL A 127 8.19 9.69 -5.59
C VAL A 127 7.12 10.76 -5.45
N CYS A 128 6.10 10.47 -4.67
CA CYS A 128 5.16 11.46 -4.14
C CYS A 128 5.83 12.19 -2.99
N GLU A 129 6.11 13.48 -3.15
CA GLU A 129 6.58 14.34 -2.07
C GLU A 129 5.43 15.21 -1.59
N GLN A 130 4.98 14.99 -0.37
CA GLN A 130 3.87 15.74 0.22
C GLN A 130 4.21 17.20 0.49
N GLY A 131 5.52 17.53 0.51
CA GLY A 131 5.99 18.87 0.82
C GLY A 131 5.80 19.25 2.29
N THR A 132 6.04 20.52 2.59
CA THR A 132 5.84 21.14 3.91
C THR A 132 5.21 22.53 3.73
N ARG A 133 5.09 23.32 4.78
CA ARG A 133 4.66 24.72 4.67
C ARG A 133 5.67 25.60 3.92
N SER A 134 6.95 25.21 3.89
CA SER A 134 8.03 25.95 3.22
C SER A 134 8.50 25.31 1.91
N GLU A 135 8.22 24.03 1.73
CA GLU A 135 8.65 23.27 0.56
C GLU A 135 7.44 22.80 -0.26
N PRO A 136 7.48 22.88 -1.59
CA PRO A 136 6.36 22.50 -2.43
C PRO A 136 6.05 21.01 -2.35
N ALA A 137 4.77 20.67 -2.48
CA ALA A 137 4.36 19.31 -2.83
C ALA A 137 4.67 19.07 -4.31
N ARG A 138 5.13 17.86 -4.66
CA ARG A 138 5.53 17.54 -6.03
C ARG A 138 5.56 16.04 -6.30
N ILE A 139 5.57 15.68 -7.57
CA ILE A 139 6.07 14.39 -8.02
C ILE A 139 7.50 14.60 -8.47
N SER A 140 8.41 13.79 -7.96
CA SER A 140 9.82 13.86 -8.31
C SER A 140 10.35 12.53 -8.82
N ARG A 141 11.51 12.58 -9.46
CA ARG A 141 12.28 11.42 -9.87
C ARG A 141 13.58 11.41 -9.11
N VAL A 142 13.84 10.33 -8.40
CA VAL A 142 15.00 10.18 -7.51
C VAL A 142 15.91 9.07 -8.02
N ASP A 143 17.17 9.39 -8.23
CA ASP A 143 18.23 8.39 -8.43
C ASP A 143 18.71 7.91 -7.06
N PRO A 144 18.40 6.69 -6.64
CA PRO A 144 18.73 6.24 -5.30
C PRO A 144 20.22 6.02 -5.07
N ALA A 145 21.02 5.83 -6.13
CA ALA A 145 22.46 5.64 -6.04
C ALA A 145 23.22 6.95 -5.79
N THR A 146 22.77 8.04 -6.44
CA THR A 146 23.43 9.34 -6.37
C THR A 146 22.74 10.35 -5.45
N GLY A 147 21.49 10.11 -5.08
CA GLY A 147 20.63 11.05 -4.35
C GLY A 147 20.14 12.23 -5.18
N ARG A 148 20.35 12.21 -6.51
CA ARG A 148 19.86 13.26 -7.41
C ARG A 148 18.34 13.24 -7.48
N VAL A 149 17.72 14.42 -7.30
CA VAL A 149 16.27 14.63 -7.38
C VAL A 149 15.96 15.56 -8.56
N GLU A 150 14.98 15.18 -9.35
CA GLU A 150 14.43 15.95 -10.46
C GLU A 150 12.93 16.16 -10.22
N THR A 151 12.47 17.40 -10.17
CA THR A 151 11.02 17.69 -10.11
C THR A 151 10.38 17.40 -11.47
N LEU A 152 9.32 16.60 -11.47
CA LEU A 152 8.53 16.30 -12.66
C LEU A 152 7.32 17.22 -12.77
N VAL A 153 6.59 17.42 -11.67
CA VAL A 153 5.44 18.32 -11.58
C VAL A 153 5.19 18.74 -10.13
N ASP A 154 4.86 20.01 -9.90
CA ASP A 154 4.64 20.60 -8.57
C ASP A 154 3.35 21.42 -8.45
N GLY A 155 2.53 21.45 -9.52
CA GLY A 155 1.27 22.19 -9.53
C GLY A 155 0.41 21.92 -10.74
N TRP A 156 -0.86 22.31 -10.65
CA TRP A 156 -1.86 22.20 -11.70
C TRP A 156 -2.60 23.53 -11.90
N GLY A 157 -2.60 24.03 -13.14
CA GLY A 157 -3.28 25.28 -13.48
C GLY A 157 -2.73 26.53 -12.75
N GLY A 158 -1.47 26.50 -12.32
CA GLY A 158 -0.83 27.56 -11.53
C GLY A 158 -1.10 27.47 -10.01
N LEU A 159 -1.80 26.43 -9.56
CA LEU A 159 -2.08 26.15 -8.15
C LEU A 159 -1.17 25.01 -7.65
N SER A 160 -0.81 25.06 -6.36
CA SER A 160 -0.01 24.01 -5.72
C SER A 160 -0.77 22.70 -5.59
N LEU A 161 -0.08 21.56 -5.71
CA LEU A 161 -0.59 20.27 -5.28
C LEU A 161 -0.85 20.25 -3.77
N ASN A 162 -1.76 19.39 -3.31
CA ASN A 162 -2.09 19.24 -1.88
C ASN A 162 -0.98 18.52 -1.11
N SER A 163 -0.97 17.22 -1.18
CA SER A 163 0.02 16.32 -0.59
C SER A 163 -0.01 14.98 -1.31
N PRO A 164 0.63 14.87 -2.50
CA PRO A 164 0.65 13.66 -3.29
C PRO A 164 0.93 12.43 -2.43
N ASN A 165 0.07 11.41 -2.57
CA ASN A 165 0.07 10.28 -1.68
C ASN A 165 0.66 9.03 -2.32
N ASP A 166 0.04 8.47 -3.37
CA ASP A 166 0.54 7.27 -4.04
C ASP A 166 0.66 7.46 -5.55
N VAL A 167 1.49 6.65 -6.23
CA VAL A 167 1.87 6.83 -7.62
C VAL A 167 2.13 5.51 -8.33
N VAL A 168 1.66 5.43 -9.59
CA VAL A 168 1.99 4.33 -10.50
C VAL A 168 2.47 4.87 -11.85
N VAL A 169 3.37 4.13 -12.49
CA VAL A 169 3.84 4.41 -13.86
C VAL A 169 3.24 3.37 -14.78
N ARG A 170 2.49 3.84 -15.78
CA ARG A 170 1.89 3.01 -16.80
C ARG A 170 2.94 2.61 -17.87
N ARG A 171 2.70 1.53 -18.63
CA ARG A 171 3.62 1.05 -19.68
C ARG A 171 3.89 2.07 -20.78
N ASP A 172 2.96 3.01 -21.02
CA ASP A 172 3.16 4.12 -21.96
C ASP A 172 4.04 5.25 -21.41
N GLY A 173 4.56 5.10 -20.18
CA GLY A 173 5.42 6.08 -19.51
C GLY A 173 4.68 7.18 -18.78
N THR A 174 3.34 7.21 -18.83
CA THR A 174 2.55 8.19 -18.08
C THR A 174 2.52 7.85 -16.60
N ILE A 175 2.49 8.89 -15.76
CA ILE A 175 2.54 8.82 -14.31
C ILE A 175 1.16 9.20 -13.77
N TRP A 176 0.58 8.32 -12.96
CA TRP A 176 -0.73 8.52 -12.35
C TRP A 176 -0.57 8.57 -10.85
N PHE A 177 -1.18 9.55 -10.18
CA PHE A 177 -1.00 9.74 -8.74
C PHE A 177 -2.24 10.32 -8.08
N THR A 178 -2.36 10.09 -6.79
CA THR A 178 -3.39 10.64 -5.92
C THR A 178 -2.86 11.85 -5.17
N ASP A 179 -3.72 12.86 -4.94
CA ASP A 179 -3.31 14.11 -4.27
C ASP A 179 -4.34 14.54 -3.21
N PRO A 180 -4.50 13.75 -2.13
CA PRO A 180 -5.40 14.12 -1.04
C PRO A 180 -4.85 15.25 -0.18
N SER A 181 -5.73 15.90 0.58
CA SER A 181 -5.39 17.01 1.48
C SER A 181 -4.87 16.57 2.87
N TYR A 182 -4.29 15.38 2.98
CA TYR A 182 -3.78 14.86 4.26
C TYR A 182 -2.74 15.77 4.93
N GLY A 183 -1.84 16.36 4.15
CA GLY A 183 -0.82 17.26 4.71
C GLY A 183 -1.40 18.47 5.43
N TYR A 184 -2.53 19.01 4.95
CA TYR A 184 -3.27 20.08 5.62
C TYR A 184 -3.91 19.57 6.92
N LEU A 185 -4.63 18.45 6.85
CA LEU A 185 -5.30 17.85 8.01
C LEU A 185 -4.31 17.46 9.11
N GLN A 186 -3.10 17.05 8.75
CA GLN A 186 -2.00 16.75 9.66
C GLN A 186 -1.20 17.99 10.08
N GLY A 187 -1.53 19.19 9.56
CA GLY A 187 -0.99 20.47 9.99
C GLY A 187 0.38 20.87 9.43
N PHE A 188 0.95 20.11 8.49
CA PHE A 188 2.25 20.43 7.90
C PHE A 188 2.19 21.06 6.49
N ARG A 189 1.02 21.12 5.86
CA ARG A 189 0.76 21.82 4.59
C ARG A 189 -0.13 23.05 4.80
N PRO A 190 -0.10 24.04 3.88
CA PRO A 190 -1.09 25.09 3.84
C PRO A 190 -2.48 24.55 3.44
N GLU A 191 -3.49 25.39 3.55
CA GLU A 191 -4.85 25.09 3.10
C GLU A 191 -4.86 24.69 1.61
N PRO A 192 -5.62 23.63 1.22
CA PRO A 192 -5.74 23.18 -0.17
C PRO A 192 -6.24 24.27 -1.11
N GLN A 193 -5.63 24.34 -2.29
CA GLN A 193 -6.05 25.20 -3.38
C GLN A 193 -6.81 24.44 -4.48
N VAL A 194 -6.72 23.12 -4.47
CA VAL A 194 -7.35 22.17 -5.40
C VAL A 194 -8.12 21.10 -4.62
N GLY A 195 -9.00 20.37 -5.28
CA GLY A 195 -9.70 19.24 -4.68
C GLY A 195 -8.80 18.04 -4.43
N ASP A 196 -9.34 17.04 -3.75
CA ASP A 196 -8.68 15.75 -3.54
C ASP A 196 -8.83 14.92 -4.84
N TYR A 197 -7.83 15.01 -5.72
CA TYR A 197 -7.93 14.52 -7.09
C TYR A 197 -7.01 13.33 -7.36
N VAL A 198 -7.36 12.60 -8.42
CA VAL A 198 -6.44 11.68 -9.11
C VAL A 198 -5.96 12.36 -10.39
N TYR A 199 -4.65 12.39 -10.56
CA TYR A 199 -3.99 13.04 -11.68
C TYR A 199 -3.32 12.03 -12.62
N ARG A 200 -3.20 12.45 -13.89
CA ARG A 200 -2.35 11.84 -14.90
C ARG A 200 -1.35 12.87 -15.43
N PHE A 201 -0.07 12.57 -15.29
CA PHE A 201 1.02 13.37 -15.85
C PHE A 201 1.64 12.64 -17.04
N ASP A 202 1.86 13.36 -18.10
CA ASP A 202 2.55 12.88 -19.31
C ASP A 202 3.93 13.55 -19.40
N PRO A 203 5.02 12.84 -19.06
CA PRO A 203 6.37 13.42 -19.10
C PRO A 203 6.79 13.87 -20.50
N GLY A 204 6.28 13.24 -21.57
CA GLY A 204 6.61 13.57 -22.93
C GLY A 204 6.09 14.93 -23.40
N SER A 205 4.90 15.31 -22.92
CA SER A 205 4.26 16.59 -23.25
C SER A 205 4.30 17.61 -22.11
N GLY A 206 4.71 17.21 -20.89
CA GLY A 206 4.64 18.03 -19.69
C GLY A 206 3.21 18.30 -19.19
N ARG A 207 2.21 17.61 -19.73
CA ARG A 207 0.80 17.86 -19.43
C ARG A 207 0.35 17.12 -18.18
N LEU A 208 -0.18 17.86 -17.20
CA LEU A 208 -0.92 17.35 -16.05
C LEU A 208 -2.42 17.50 -16.28
N SER A 209 -3.19 16.47 -15.98
CA SER A 209 -4.65 16.46 -16.12
C SER A 209 -5.28 15.78 -14.89
N VAL A 210 -6.39 16.32 -14.41
CA VAL A 210 -7.28 15.62 -13.48
C VAL A 210 -8.00 14.52 -14.26
N VAL A 211 -8.04 13.30 -13.72
CA VAL A 211 -8.70 12.15 -14.34
C VAL A 211 -9.85 11.60 -13.50
N ALA A 212 -9.86 11.90 -12.20
CA ALA A 212 -11.01 11.66 -11.31
C ALA A 212 -11.01 12.69 -10.17
N ASP A 213 -12.21 13.11 -9.74
CA ASP A 213 -12.46 14.18 -8.78
C ASP A 213 -13.55 13.85 -7.74
N SER A 214 -14.00 12.59 -7.72
CA SER A 214 -15.15 12.16 -6.92
C SER A 214 -14.76 11.37 -5.67
N PHE A 215 -13.60 11.65 -5.10
CA PHE A 215 -13.08 11.02 -3.90
C PHE A 215 -13.22 11.90 -2.66
N CYS A 216 -13.37 11.26 -1.49
CA CYS A 216 -13.19 11.93 -0.21
C CYS A 216 -11.71 12.07 0.12
N LYS A 217 -10.97 10.95 0.09
CA LYS A 217 -9.52 10.86 0.31
C LYS A 217 -8.93 9.79 -0.61
N PRO A 218 -8.61 10.13 -1.88
CA PRO A 218 -7.95 9.17 -2.77
C PRO A 218 -6.57 8.83 -2.19
N ASN A 219 -6.27 7.53 -2.09
CA ASN A 219 -5.06 7.04 -1.44
C ASN A 219 -4.29 6.13 -2.40
N GLY A 220 -4.17 4.84 -2.16
CA GLY A 220 -3.48 3.91 -3.04
C GLY A 220 -4.13 3.78 -4.41
N LEU A 221 -3.32 3.50 -5.44
CA LEU A 221 -3.82 3.24 -6.77
C LEU A 221 -3.02 2.13 -7.49
N ALA A 222 -3.70 1.32 -8.30
CA ALA A 222 -3.07 0.25 -9.07
C ALA A 222 -3.82 -0.04 -10.37
N PHE A 223 -3.09 -0.40 -11.42
CA PHE A 223 -3.69 -0.89 -12.66
C PHE A 223 -3.90 -2.40 -12.65
N SER A 224 -4.94 -2.85 -13.36
CA SER A 224 -5.05 -4.25 -13.75
C SER A 224 -3.87 -4.70 -14.63
N PRO A 225 -3.59 -6.02 -14.76
CA PRO A 225 -2.44 -6.51 -15.54
C PRO A 225 -2.44 -6.08 -17.00
N ASP A 226 -3.60 -5.84 -17.58
CA ASP A 226 -3.78 -5.35 -18.97
C ASP A 226 -3.89 -3.82 -19.06
N GLU A 227 -3.79 -3.12 -17.92
CA GLU A 227 -3.94 -1.66 -17.76
C GLU A 227 -5.25 -1.08 -18.29
N ARG A 228 -6.30 -1.91 -18.38
CA ARG A 228 -7.64 -1.48 -18.81
C ARG A 228 -8.53 -1.04 -17.66
N THR A 229 -8.14 -1.33 -16.42
CA THR A 229 -8.83 -0.90 -15.22
C THR A 229 -7.83 -0.22 -14.27
N LEU A 230 -8.21 0.94 -13.77
CA LEU A 230 -7.54 1.59 -12.64
C LEU A 230 -8.36 1.38 -11.38
N TYR A 231 -7.74 0.86 -10.34
CA TYR A 231 -8.30 0.77 -9.00
C TYR A 231 -7.73 1.89 -8.15
N VAL A 232 -8.59 2.57 -7.37
CA VAL A 232 -8.17 3.63 -6.43
C VAL A 232 -8.88 3.41 -5.11
N THR A 233 -8.15 3.47 -4.01
CA THR A 233 -8.72 3.40 -2.67
C THR A 233 -9.24 4.77 -2.25
N ASP A 234 -10.40 4.79 -1.57
CA ASP A 234 -10.90 5.99 -0.88
C ASP A 234 -10.88 5.74 0.63
N SER A 235 -9.99 6.43 1.31
CA SER A 235 -9.77 6.34 2.76
C SER A 235 -10.53 7.42 3.53
N GLY A 236 -11.65 7.92 2.99
CA GLY A 236 -12.44 9.01 3.58
C GLY A 236 -12.86 8.76 5.03
N ALA A 237 -13.03 7.51 5.43
CA ALA A 237 -13.31 7.15 6.83
C ALA A 237 -12.21 7.59 7.81
N ASN A 238 -10.96 7.75 7.34
CA ASN A 238 -9.81 8.27 8.09
C ASN A 238 -9.42 9.66 7.55
N ALA A 239 -10.36 10.59 7.48
CA ALA A 239 -10.09 11.91 6.95
C ALA A 239 -9.19 12.75 7.86
N GLU A 240 -9.36 12.66 9.17
CA GLU A 240 -8.53 13.31 10.18
C GLU A 240 -7.66 12.28 10.92
N PRO A 241 -6.43 12.62 11.35
CA PRO A 241 -5.56 11.70 12.06
C PRO A 241 -6.23 11.01 13.25
N GLY A 242 -6.24 9.68 13.25
CA GLY A 242 -6.85 8.86 14.32
C GLY A 242 -8.38 8.82 14.32
N SER A 243 -9.05 9.39 13.31
CA SER A 243 -10.50 9.29 13.17
C SER A 243 -10.92 8.01 12.45
N TYR A 244 -12.15 7.59 12.67
CA TYR A 244 -12.83 6.56 11.87
C TYR A 244 -14.32 6.89 11.76
N HIS A 245 -14.73 7.30 10.56
CA HIS A 245 -16.08 7.71 10.25
C HIS A 245 -16.75 6.65 9.36
N VAL A 246 -17.61 5.82 9.96
CA VAL A 246 -18.26 4.68 9.27
C VAL A 246 -19.19 5.09 8.12
N ASP A 247 -19.65 6.33 8.11
CA ASP A 247 -20.51 6.94 7.10
C ASP A 247 -19.76 7.54 5.92
N ARG A 248 -18.41 7.54 5.98
CA ARG A 248 -17.54 8.03 4.91
C ARG A 248 -16.94 6.89 4.10
N PRO A 249 -16.46 7.16 2.86
CA PRO A 249 -15.84 6.15 2.02
C PRO A 249 -14.72 5.37 2.71
N HIS A 250 -14.76 4.04 2.59
CA HIS A 250 -13.72 3.10 3.02
C HIS A 250 -13.73 1.91 2.05
N HIS A 251 -13.47 2.21 0.77
CA HIS A 251 -13.70 1.27 -0.31
C HIS A 251 -12.67 1.43 -1.44
N VAL A 252 -12.69 0.48 -2.36
CA VAL A 252 -11.96 0.52 -3.62
C VAL A 252 -12.94 0.89 -4.74
N VAL A 253 -12.58 1.87 -5.55
CA VAL A 253 -13.30 2.29 -6.76
C VAL A 253 -12.53 1.79 -7.99
N ALA A 254 -13.23 1.20 -8.95
CA ALA A 254 -12.67 0.78 -10.22
C ALA A 254 -13.16 1.68 -11.35
N PHE A 255 -12.24 2.04 -12.25
CA PHE A 255 -12.49 2.85 -13.44
C PHE A 255 -12.02 2.10 -14.68
N ASP A 256 -12.83 2.07 -15.73
CA ASP A 256 -12.37 1.62 -17.03
C ASP A 256 -11.48 2.69 -17.67
N VAL A 257 -10.32 2.29 -18.15
CA VAL A 257 -9.41 3.18 -18.91
C VAL A 257 -9.89 3.19 -20.36
N LEU A 258 -10.58 4.27 -20.75
CA LEU A 258 -11.23 4.38 -22.06
C LEU A 258 -10.21 4.55 -23.20
N ASP A 259 -9.19 5.35 -22.91
CA ASP A 259 -8.02 5.56 -23.77
C ASP A 259 -6.80 5.84 -22.87
N SER A 260 -5.67 6.22 -23.41
CA SER A 260 -4.48 6.53 -22.59
C SER A 260 -4.64 7.79 -21.72
N ARG A 261 -5.80 8.45 -21.71
CA ARG A 261 -5.99 9.78 -21.07
C ARG A 261 -7.22 9.90 -20.18
N HIS A 262 -8.29 9.13 -20.44
CA HIS A 262 -9.58 9.31 -19.81
C HIS A 262 -10.03 8.05 -19.09
N LEU A 263 -10.72 8.25 -17.98
CA LEU A 263 -11.40 7.21 -17.24
C LEU A 263 -12.90 7.24 -17.54
N GLY A 264 -13.52 6.06 -17.55
CA GLY A 264 -14.97 5.92 -17.50
C GLY A 264 -15.53 6.29 -16.12
N PRO A 265 -16.86 6.15 -15.92
CA PRO A 265 -17.46 6.34 -14.60
C PRO A 265 -16.85 5.39 -13.56
N GLY A 266 -16.59 5.91 -12.36
CA GLY A 266 -16.18 5.11 -11.21
C GLY A 266 -17.30 4.18 -10.76
N ARG A 267 -16.96 2.94 -10.43
CA ARG A 267 -17.87 1.96 -9.84
C ARG A 267 -17.29 1.40 -8.55
N LEU A 268 -18.14 1.17 -7.56
CA LEU A 268 -17.74 0.47 -6.36
C LEU A 268 -17.19 -0.91 -6.74
N PHE A 269 -15.96 -1.19 -6.35
CA PHE A 269 -15.34 -2.51 -6.57
C PHE A 269 -15.46 -3.38 -5.32
N ALA A 270 -15.02 -2.87 -4.16
CA ALA A 270 -15.09 -3.60 -2.89
C ALA A 270 -15.14 -2.61 -1.72
N VAL A 271 -15.81 -2.99 -0.64
CA VAL A 271 -15.77 -2.27 0.64
C VAL A 271 -14.75 -2.95 1.55
N THR A 272 -13.82 -2.17 2.08
CA THR A 272 -12.80 -2.67 3.01
C THR A 272 -13.31 -2.57 4.43
N THR A 273 -13.36 -3.69 5.16
CA THR A 273 -13.81 -3.75 6.54
C THR A 273 -13.16 -4.93 7.29
N PRO A 274 -12.71 -4.78 8.56
CA PRO A 274 -12.74 -3.56 9.36
C PRO A 274 -11.70 -2.54 8.91
N GLY A 275 -11.98 -1.27 9.13
CA GLY A 275 -11.09 -0.16 8.85
C GLY A 275 -11.32 0.46 7.47
N PHE A 276 -10.25 0.95 6.88
CA PHE A 276 -10.23 1.63 5.58
C PHE A 276 -9.04 1.14 4.76
N PRO A 277 -9.12 1.19 3.42
CA PRO A 277 -7.99 0.81 2.58
C PRO A 277 -6.99 1.97 2.52
N ASP A 278 -5.70 1.63 2.44
CA ASP A 278 -4.58 2.52 2.21
C ASP A 278 -3.84 2.06 0.96
N GLY A 279 -2.77 1.26 1.10
CA GLY A 279 -2.09 0.66 -0.03
C GLY A 279 -2.92 -0.37 -0.80
N ILE A 280 -2.63 -0.48 -2.11
CA ILE A 280 -3.30 -1.40 -3.03
C ILE A 280 -2.31 -1.95 -4.06
N THR A 281 -2.45 -3.20 -4.44
CA THR A 281 -1.75 -3.78 -5.59
C THR A 281 -2.61 -4.82 -6.28
N VAL A 282 -2.18 -5.26 -7.48
CA VAL A 282 -2.88 -6.28 -8.28
C VAL A 282 -1.89 -7.38 -8.65
N ASP A 283 -2.32 -8.64 -8.56
CA ASP A 283 -1.51 -9.76 -9.02
C ASP A 283 -1.69 -10.03 -10.52
N ARG A 284 -0.84 -10.88 -11.08
CA ARG A 284 -0.92 -11.30 -12.49
C ARG A 284 -2.26 -11.97 -12.82
N GLY A 285 -2.90 -12.60 -11.85
CA GLY A 285 -4.24 -13.16 -11.96
C GLY A 285 -5.35 -12.10 -12.03
N GLY A 286 -5.04 -10.82 -11.79
CA GLY A 286 -6.01 -9.72 -11.74
C GLY A 286 -6.77 -9.62 -10.41
N ARG A 287 -6.30 -10.32 -9.36
CA ARG A 287 -6.85 -10.19 -8.01
C ARG A 287 -6.31 -8.94 -7.37
N VAL A 288 -7.17 -8.24 -6.66
CA VAL A 288 -6.85 -6.96 -6.02
C VAL A 288 -6.56 -7.19 -4.54
N TYR A 289 -5.44 -6.63 -4.08
CA TYR A 289 -5.00 -6.66 -2.70
C TYR A 289 -5.16 -5.25 -2.15
N ALA A 290 -5.89 -5.08 -1.06
CA ALA A 290 -6.05 -3.80 -0.37
C ALA A 290 -5.76 -3.95 1.12
N SER A 291 -5.11 -2.94 1.72
CA SER A 291 -4.90 -2.92 3.16
C SER A 291 -6.21 -2.75 3.92
N ALA A 292 -6.25 -3.24 5.13
CA ALA A 292 -7.36 -3.12 6.07
C ALA A 292 -6.80 -3.12 7.50
N SER A 293 -7.60 -2.77 8.49
CA SER A 293 -7.17 -2.86 9.90
C SER A 293 -6.78 -4.29 10.32
N SER A 294 -7.31 -5.31 9.63
CA SER A 294 -6.98 -6.72 9.89
C SER A 294 -5.72 -7.22 9.19
N GLY A 295 -5.21 -6.49 8.19
CA GLY A 295 -4.08 -6.91 7.35
C GLY A 295 -4.31 -6.61 5.87
N VAL A 296 -3.98 -7.54 4.98
CA VAL A 296 -4.21 -7.42 3.53
C VAL A 296 -5.42 -8.25 3.14
N GLN A 297 -6.47 -7.61 2.69
CA GLN A 297 -7.64 -8.26 2.09
C GLN A 297 -7.41 -8.53 0.61
N VAL A 298 -7.77 -9.72 0.15
CA VAL A 298 -7.58 -10.16 -1.23
C VAL A 298 -8.93 -10.40 -1.88
N TYR A 299 -9.15 -9.71 -2.99
CA TYR A 299 -10.41 -9.75 -3.72
C TYR A 299 -10.24 -10.45 -5.07
N SER A 300 -11.27 -11.19 -5.48
CA SER A 300 -11.38 -11.72 -6.85
C SER A 300 -11.41 -10.59 -7.87
N ARG A 301 -11.29 -10.91 -9.16
CA ARG A 301 -11.49 -9.93 -10.24
C ARG A 301 -12.87 -9.28 -10.23
N ALA A 302 -13.85 -9.93 -9.62
CA ALA A 302 -15.23 -9.45 -9.52
C ALA A 302 -15.46 -8.55 -8.29
N GLY A 303 -14.51 -8.50 -7.35
CA GLY A 303 -14.61 -7.72 -6.11
C GLY A 303 -15.08 -8.54 -4.90
N ASP A 304 -15.18 -9.88 -5.02
CA ASP A 304 -15.51 -10.73 -3.89
C ASP A 304 -14.31 -10.93 -2.99
N LEU A 305 -14.48 -10.80 -1.67
CA LEU A 305 -13.42 -11.06 -0.70
C LEU A 305 -13.13 -12.58 -0.64
N ILE A 306 -11.98 -13.02 -1.16
CA ILE A 306 -11.62 -14.43 -1.24
C ILE A 306 -10.74 -14.92 -0.09
N GLY A 307 -10.09 -14.00 0.61
CA GLY A 307 -9.26 -14.31 1.77
C GLY A 307 -8.47 -13.11 2.27
N GLN A 308 -7.66 -13.33 3.31
CA GLN A 308 -6.80 -12.27 3.83
C GLN A 308 -5.49 -12.78 4.41
N ILE A 309 -4.49 -11.90 4.41
CA ILE A 309 -3.24 -12.05 5.17
C ILE A 309 -3.42 -11.28 6.46
N ARG A 310 -3.50 -12.00 7.59
CA ARG A 310 -3.69 -11.45 8.94
C ARG A 310 -2.40 -10.78 9.43
N LEU A 311 -2.33 -9.48 9.29
CA LEU A 311 -1.20 -8.66 9.73
C LEU A 311 -1.72 -7.27 10.12
N PRO A 312 -2.30 -7.10 11.33
CA PRO A 312 -2.80 -5.81 11.77
C PRO A 312 -1.72 -4.73 11.73
N GLY A 313 -2.10 -3.52 11.34
CA GLY A 313 -1.17 -2.40 11.14
C GLY A 313 -0.52 -2.39 9.75
N THR A 314 -0.97 -3.21 8.81
CA THR A 314 -0.56 -3.11 7.41
C THR A 314 -0.92 -1.73 6.84
N VAL A 315 0.07 -1.08 6.23
CA VAL A 315 -0.07 0.20 5.54
C VAL A 315 -0.06 -0.01 4.02
N ASN A 316 1.09 -0.42 3.47
CA ASN A 316 1.25 -0.61 2.04
C ASN A 316 2.06 -1.89 1.74
N PHE A 317 2.10 -2.29 0.48
CA PHE A 317 2.79 -3.53 0.07
C PHE A 317 3.10 -3.53 -1.42
N THR A 318 4.10 -4.33 -1.79
CA THR A 318 4.51 -4.54 -3.18
C THR A 318 4.94 -5.97 -3.43
N PHE A 319 4.69 -6.48 -4.63
CA PHE A 319 5.27 -7.74 -5.06
C PHE A 319 6.76 -7.58 -5.42
N GLY A 320 7.55 -8.59 -5.08
CA GLY A 320 8.99 -8.60 -5.35
C GLY A 320 9.61 -9.97 -5.14
N GLY A 321 10.92 -9.96 -4.85
CA GLY A 321 11.74 -11.16 -4.77
C GLY A 321 12.16 -11.70 -6.14
N PRO A 322 13.11 -12.66 -6.21
CA PRO A 322 13.67 -13.16 -7.46
C PRO A 322 12.61 -13.70 -8.43
N GLY A 323 11.60 -14.41 -7.93
CA GLY A 323 10.48 -14.96 -8.71
C GLY A 323 9.25 -14.04 -8.79
N GLY A 324 9.28 -12.86 -8.15
CA GLY A 324 8.12 -11.98 -8.08
C GLY A 324 6.97 -12.48 -7.19
N GLN A 325 7.20 -13.52 -6.38
CA GLN A 325 6.20 -14.22 -5.58
C GLN A 325 6.16 -13.78 -4.11
N VAL A 326 6.95 -12.79 -3.74
CA VAL A 326 6.98 -12.27 -2.38
C VAL A 326 6.20 -10.97 -2.33
N LEU A 327 5.15 -10.92 -1.52
CA LEU A 327 4.48 -9.68 -1.15
C LEU A 327 5.21 -9.09 0.06
N PHE A 328 5.99 -8.04 -0.14
CA PHE A 328 6.58 -7.25 0.94
C PHE A 328 5.55 -6.29 1.50
N ILE A 329 5.42 -6.23 2.83
CA ILE A 329 4.37 -5.49 3.53
C ILE A 329 5.02 -4.57 4.56
N THR A 330 4.66 -3.29 4.56
CA THR A 330 5.07 -2.29 5.55
C THR A 330 4.00 -2.11 6.62
N THR A 331 4.44 -1.91 7.90
CA THR A 331 3.54 -1.84 9.06
C THR A 331 3.95 -0.76 10.07
N ASP A 332 4.48 0.38 9.65
CA ASP A 332 5.05 1.45 10.50
C ASP A 332 6.27 1.04 11.32
N THR A 333 6.34 -0.18 11.78
CA THR A 333 7.39 -0.68 12.70
C THR A 333 8.22 -1.80 12.10
N ALA A 334 7.82 -2.35 10.95
CA ALA A 334 8.49 -3.51 10.35
C ALA A 334 8.21 -3.64 8.86
N VAL A 335 9.09 -4.40 8.18
CA VAL A 335 8.85 -4.99 6.86
C VAL A 335 8.60 -6.49 7.07
N TRP A 336 7.51 -6.98 6.50
CA TRP A 336 7.13 -8.39 6.44
C TRP A 336 7.18 -8.92 5.02
N ALA A 337 7.21 -10.22 4.87
CA ALA A 337 7.14 -10.91 3.58
C ALA A 337 6.10 -12.03 3.65
N ALA A 338 5.13 -12.01 2.75
CA ALA A 338 4.24 -13.13 2.48
C ALA A 338 4.71 -13.82 1.18
N VAL A 339 5.15 -15.06 1.27
CA VAL A 339 5.49 -15.89 0.10
C VAL A 339 4.21 -16.50 -0.43
N LEU A 340 3.92 -16.28 -1.71
CA LEU A 340 2.69 -16.70 -2.37
C LEU A 340 2.99 -17.53 -3.63
N ALA A 341 1.98 -18.14 -4.22
CA ALA A 341 2.09 -18.86 -5.51
C ALA A 341 1.75 -17.99 -6.72
N THR A 342 1.40 -16.72 -6.51
CA THR A 342 1.14 -15.72 -7.55
C THR A 342 2.24 -14.67 -7.60
N THR A 343 2.25 -13.86 -8.66
CA THR A 343 3.22 -12.76 -8.88
C THR A 343 2.48 -11.44 -9.11
N GLY A 344 3.15 -10.33 -8.91
CA GLY A 344 2.58 -9.01 -9.17
C GLY A 344 2.30 -8.74 -10.67
N ALA A 345 1.30 -7.89 -10.95
CA ALA A 345 0.87 -7.57 -12.30
C ALA A 345 1.94 -6.87 -13.17
N GLY A 346 2.79 -6.05 -12.55
CA GLY A 346 3.83 -5.27 -13.24
C GLY A 346 5.18 -5.98 -13.39
N GLN A 347 5.30 -7.23 -12.93
CA GLN A 347 6.57 -7.96 -13.00
C GLN A 347 6.68 -8.72 -14.32
N SER A 348 7.50 -8.23 -15.24
CA SER A 348 7.88 -8.98 -16.43
C SER A 348 8.64 -10.25 -16.05
N ASP A 349 8.33 -11.36 -16.74
CA ASP A 349 9.19 -12.55 -16.74
C ASP A 349 10.53 -12.10 -17.32
N GLY A 350 11.55 -11.98 -16.46
CA GLY A 350 12.93 -11.71 -16.86
C GLY A 350 13.60 -12.96 -17.40
#